data_dc1d3fed815cc66412e526d74dc38a64
#
_entry.id   dc1d3fed815cc66412e526d74dc38a64
#
_cell.length_a   1.000
_cell.length_b   1.000
_cell.length_c   1.000
_cell.angle_alpha   90.00
_cell.angle_beta   90.00
_cell.angle_gamma   90.00
#
_symmetry.space_group_name_H-M   'P 1'
#
loop_
_entity.id
_entity.type
_entity.pdbx_description
1 polymer ?
#
loop_
_entity_poly.entity_id
_entity_poly.type
_entity_poly.pdbx_seq_one_letter_code
_entity_poly.pdbx_strand_id
1 'polypeptide(L)' 'MLSVSCRDVGVDCDFVGKGETEQELMDSLIDHAIKVHGYTREDVLKPEMQEKIKSHINKS' A
#
# COMPACT_ATOMS: atom_id res chain seq x y z
N MET A 1 -0.22 -9.75 12.01
CA MET A 1 0.47 -8.78 11.18
C MET A 1 -0.27 -8.60 9.87
N LEU A 2 -0.33 -7.38 9.37
CA LEU A 2 -1.03 -7.08 8.12
C LEU A 2 -0.05 -6.99 6.97
N SER A 3 -0.48 -7.40 5.79
CA SER A 3 0.35 -7.27 4.60
C SER A 3 -0.51 -7.00 3.37
N VAL A 4 0.07 -6.32 2.39
CA VAL A 4 -0.57 -6.05 1.11
C VAL A 4 0.48 -6.15 0.02
N SER A 5 0.16 -6.89 -1.04
CA SER A 5 1.02 -6.95 -2.21
C SER A 5 0.72 -5.78 -3.15
N CYS A 6 1.76 -5.12 -3.64
CA CYS A 6 1.59 -4.06 -4.63
C CYS A 6 0.83 -4.55 -5.86
N ARG A 7 1.05 -5.78 -6.23
CA ARG A 7 0.39 -6.38 -7.39
C ARG A 7 -1.12 -6.43 -7.22
N ASP A 8 -1.59 -6.61 -5.99
CA ASP A 8 -3.02 -6.67 -5.69
C ASP A 8 -3.71 -5.31 -5.83
N VAL A 9 -2.96 -4.23 -5.66
CA VAL A 9 -3.54 -2.89 -5.81
C VAL A 9 -3.32 -2.30 -7.20
N GLY A 10 -2.90 -3.12 -8.14
CA GLY A 10 -2.79 -2.71 -9.53
C GLY A 10 -1.43 -2.14 -9.92
N VAL A 11 -0.43 -2.32 -9.09
CA VAL A 11 0.93 -1.87 -9.38
C VAL A 11 1.78 -3.05 -9.82
N ASP A 12 2.49 -2.90 -10.94
CA ASP A 12 3.34 -3.96 -11.47
C ASP A 12 4.66 -4.02 -10.72
N CYS A 13 4.65 -4.65 -9.55
CA CYS A 13 5.78 -4.66 -8.62
C CYS A 13 5.66 -5.86 -7.69
N ASP A 14 6.78 -6.44 -7.31
CA ASP A 14 6.82 -7.59 -6.41
C ASP A 14 6.90 -7.22 -4.92
N PHE A 15 6.82 -5.94 -4.62
CA PHE A 15 6.90 -5.47 -3.24
C PHE A 15 5.67 -5.87 -2.43
N VAL A 16 5.93 -6.28 -1.18
CA VAL A 16 4.86 -6.58 -0.23
C VAL A 16 5.04 -5.69 0.99
N GLY A 17 4.06 -4.82 1.24
CA GLY A 17 4.07 -3.96 2.43
C GLY A 17 3.61 -4.76 3.64
N LYS A 18 4.20 -4.49 4.79
CA LYS A 18 3.85 -5.16 6.05
C LYS A 18 3.78 -4.14 7.19
N GLY A 19 2.92 -4.41 8.14
CA GLY A 19 2.79 -3.59 9.33
C GLY A 19 1.96 -4.30 10.39
N GLU A 20 2.18 -3.97 11.64
CA GLU A 20 1.39 -4.54 12.73
C GLU A 20 -0.01 -3.93 12.79
N THR A 21 -0.11 -2.66 12.39
CA THR A 21 -1.38 -1.97 12.32
C THR A 21 -1.62 -1.50 10.89
N GLU A 22 -2.87 -1.15 10.63
CA GLU A 22 -3.25 -0.63 9.32
C GLU A 22 -2.46 0.63 8.98
N GLN A 23 -2.25 1.50 9.95
CA GLN A 23 -1.50 2.73 9.73
C GLN A 23 -0.04 2.45 9.37
N GLU A 24 0.62 1.53 10.05
CA GLU A 24 1.98 1.15 9.73
C GLU A 24 2.07 0.55 8.32
N LEU A 25 1.10 -0.28 7.97
CA LEU A 25 1.03 -0.87 6.65
C LEU A 25 0.89 0.21 5.57
N MET A 26 -0.01 1.16 5.80
CA MET A 26 -0.23 2.27 4.87
C MET A 26 1.02 3.12 4.71
N ASP A 27 1.71 3.42 5.81
CA ASP A 27 2.95 4.20 5.75
C ASP A 27 4.02 3.50 4.89
N SER A 28 4.14 2.19 5.04
CA SER A 28 5.08 1.41 4.24
C SER A 28 4.75 1.49 2.75
N LEU A 29 3.48 1.35 2.42
CA LEU A 29 3.02 1.40 1.03
C LEU A 29 3.20 2.79 0.44
N ILE A 30 2.88 3.82 1.20
CA ILE A 30 3.04 5.21 0.77
C ILE A 30 4.51 5.51 0.46
N ASP A 31 5.40 5.14 1.38
CA ASP A 31 6.83 5.36 1.20
C ASP A 31 7.34 4.65 -0.05
N HIS A 32 6.96 3.41 -0.24
CA HIS A 32 7.35 2.63 -1.41
C HIS A 32 6.85 3.28 -2.71
N ALA A 33 5.59 3.68 -2.73
CA ALA A 33 5.00 4.27 -3.93
C ALA A 33 5.71 5.56 -4.32
N ILE A 34 6.05 6.39 -3.35
CA ILE A 34 6.73 7.65 -3.60
C ILE A 34 8.15 7.43 -4.11
N LYS A 35 8.88 6.51 -3.49
CA LYS A 35 10.29 6.30 -3.82
C LYS A 35 10.50 5.49 -5.09
N VAL A 36 9.68 4.47 -5.31
CA VAL A 36 9.88 3.52 -6.40
C VAL A 36 9.05 3.85 -7.62
N HIS A 37 7.80 4.24 -7.41
CA HIS A 37 6.86 4.48 -8.51
C HIS A 37 6.64 5.95 -8.82
N GLY A 38 7.25 6.84 -8.07
CA GLY A 38 7.15 8.28 -8.34
C GLY A 38 5.79 8.89 -8.05
N TYR A 39 4.95 8.23 -7.28
CA TYR A 39 3.68 8.80 -6.87
C TYR A 39 3.89 9.93 -5.88
N THR A 40 2.94 10.85 -5.83
CA THR A 40 2.92 11.87 -4.79
C THR A 40 2.16 11.34 -3.59
N ARG A 41 2.39 11.97 -2.43
CA ARG A 41 1.66 11.60 -1.23
C ARG A 41 0.15 11.76 -1.45
N GLU A 42 -0.26 12.81 -2.15
CA GLU A 42 -1.66 13.05 -2.44
C GLU A 42 -2.27 11.93 -3.28
N ASP A 43 -1.53 11.42 -4.24
CA ASP A 43 -2.01 10.32 -5.09
C ASP A 43 -2.29 9.06 -4.27
N VAL A 44 -1.41 8.76 -3.31
CA VAL A 44 -1.56 7.56 -2.49
C VAL A 44 -2.68 7.72 -1.46
N LEU A 45 -2.94 8.95 -1.02
CA LEU A 45 -3.96 9.22 -0.01
C LEU A 45 -5.37 9.39 -0.59
N LYS A 46 -5.54 9.26 -1.88
CA LYS A 46 -6.87 9.33 -2.49
C LYS A 46 -7.77 8.23 -1.95
N PRO A 47 -9.06 8.52 -1.72
CA PRO A 47 -10.00 7.52 -1.21
C PRO A 47 -10.03 6.23 -2.04
N GLU A 48 -9.95 6.36 -3.36
CA GLU A 48 -9.93 5.20 -4.25
C GLU A 48 -8.76 4.28 -3.97
N MET A 49 -7.58 4.86 -3.79
CA MET A 49 -6.39 4.08 -3.50
C MET A 49 -6.47 3.43 -2.12
N GLN A 50 -6.95 4.17 -1.14
CA GLN A 50 -7.12 3.63 0.21
C GLN A 50 -8.09 2.46 0.23
N GLU A 51 -9.19 2.56 -0.50
CA GLU A 51 -10.15 1.46 -0.58
C GLU A 51 -9.53 0.23 -1.22
N LYS A 52 -8.76 0.40 -2.28
CA LYS A 52 -8.07 -0.72 -2.91
C LYS A 52 -7.12 -1.41 -1.93
N ILE A 53 -6.34 -0.63 -1.22
CA ILE A 53 -5.39 -1.16 -0.25
C ILE A 53 -6.13 -1.91 0.85
N LYS A 54 -7.17 -1.31 1.40
CA LYS A 54 -7.92 -1.92 2.49
C LYS A 54 -8.60 -3.23 2.08
N SER A 55 -9.11 -3.30 0.86
CA SER A 55 -9.79 -4.50 0.40
C SER A 55 -8.83 -5.64 0.08
N HIS A 56 -7.54 -5.36 -0.04
CA HIS A 56 -6.54 -6.38 -0.32
C HIS A 56 -5.61 -6.67 0.86
N ILE A 57 -5.93 -6.15 2.04
CA ILE A 57 -5.14 -6.41 3.23
C ILE A 57 -5.30 -7.86 3.66
N ASN A 58 -4.18 -8.54 3.81
CA ASN A 58 -4.14 -9.90 4.34
C ASN A 58 -3.76 -9.85 5.82
N LYS A 59 -4.56 -10.51 6.64
CA LYS A 59 -4.30 -10.63 8.07
C LYS A 59 -3.66 -11.98 8.33
N SER A 60 -2.48 -11.94 8.86
CA SER A 60 -1.76 -13.20 9.14
C SER A 60 -1.08 -13.15 10.50
#